data_746f0136983fbfaaa733f2fbd201fae3
#
_entry.id   746f0136983fbfaaa733f2fbd201fae3
#
_cell.length_a   1.000
_cell.length_b   1.000
_cell.length_c   1.000
_cell.angle_alpha   90.00
_cell.angle_beta   90.00
_cell.angle_gamma   90.00
#
_symmetry.space_group_name_H-M   'P 1'
#
loop_
_entity.id
_entity.type
_entity.pdbx_description
1 polymer ?
#
loop_
_entity_poly.entity_id
_entity_poly.type
_entity_poly.pdbx_seq_one_letter_code
_entity_poly.pdbx_strand_id
1 'polypeptide(L)'
;MAGKASDKIQYYQNPSGPTIGTVGRKVIEKDGFYFKDLDGSGEWKEYDDWRLPAKERAEAYVKELTVKEKIAQLFISDWRMGKYPSGGPMTFEPSEKVLDESGLLDEGEFRGKTIFGEQHLPGTTTLLKEWFSRHMILRANPTPEDLADWMNQLHAVAEECEHFIPVSVASNSRNENGEMVFGMNDAVGTFATWPGTMGIAAAVKGAGIEVADQFADCIRREWNACGLRKGYMYMADVMTDPRWQRTYGTFGEDPELIYEIMDHIIPRIQGSAEGVTPQGVAVTTKHFPGGGARENGFDPHYAAGQWNVYATEGSLQKYHIPAFKAAVKNHTSSIMPYYSKPSAEKSALQRDCNGEKLEFQPFGFAYNRPFIQEMLREQMGFEGYINSDTGIVHNMSWGVEMLDIPERIGFAVNHAGVDLISGLYDNEAGMEAYMRGKNAYYETHPIPEGFQKEQLILTDEALDRAVARTLQELFELGMFENPYRDPKEAVKAVAEQKDWDAAAKAHRQSVVLLKNKDVLPLTEEKLKGKNIYVEAFHKDAEQSKKSTEALKEMFSGVMLTENPKEADFAILMISPSSGEYFNATQGYLELDICEEK
;
A
#
# COMPACT_ATOMS: atom_id res chain seq x y z
N MET A 1 -22.35 12.91 27.63
CA MET A 1 -21.01 12.73 27.02
C MET A 1 -20.96 11.31 26.48
N ALA A 2 -20.94 11.15 25.18
CA ALA A 2 -20.66 9.84 24.60
C ALA A 2 -19.18 9.57 24.83
N GLY A 3 -18.81 8.60 25.68
CA GLY A 3 -17.43 8.22 25.93
C GLY A 3 -16.75 7.71 24.66
N LYS A 4 -15.41 7.70 24.64
CA LYS A 4 -14.61 7.11 23.54
C LYS A 4 -15.11 5.68 23.24
N ALA A 5 -15.04 5.23 21.99
CA ALA A 5 -15.44 3.86 21.63
C ALA A 5 -14.69 2.82 22.49
N SER A 6 -13.40 3.07 22.76
CA SER A 6 -12.56 2.24 23.63
C SER A 6 -13.13 1.98 25.02
N ASP A 7 -13.91 2.93 25.60
CA ASP A 7 -14.51 2.79 26.92
C ASP A 7 -15.77 1.91 26.92
N LYS A 8 -16.31 1.60 25.74
CA LYS A 8 -17.56 0.85 25.56
C LYS A 8 -17.34 -0.59 25.10
N ILE A 9 -16.11 -0.97 24.78
CA ILE A 9 -15.79 -2.30 24.24
C ILE A 9 -16.02 -3.36 25.32
N GLN A 10 -16.81 -4.36 24.97
CA GLN A 10 -17.03 -5.55 25.78
C GLN A 10 -16.23 -6.71 25.20
N TYR A 11 -15.62 -7.51 26.07
CA TYR A 11 -14.80 -8.66 25.67
C TYR A 11 -15.37 -9.95 26.24
N TYR A 12 -15.53 -10.95 25.39
CA TYR A 12 -15.98 -12.29 25.75
C TYR A 12 -14.84 -13.28 25.46
N GLN A 13 -14.31 -13.87 26.51
CA GLN A 13 -13.18 -14.80 26.42
C GLN A 13 -13.68 -16.20 26.08
N ASN A 14 -13.22 -16.77 24.99
CA ASN A 14 -13.43 -18.16 24.68
C ASN A 14 -12.48 -19.07 25.51
N PRO A 15 -12.91 -20.29 25.91
CA PRO A 15 -12.03 -21.24 26.59
C PRO A 15 -10.79 -21.61 25.74
N SER A 16 -10.95 -21.60 24.42
CA SER A 16 -9.91 -21.71 23.41
C SER A 16 -10.34 -20.89 22.20
N GLY A 17 -9.39 -20.31 21.45
CA GLY A 17 -9.69 -19.49 20.28
C GLY A 17 -9.70 -17.99 20.56
N PRO A 18 -10.31 -17.18 19.68
CA PRO A 18 -10.25 -15.73 19.76
C PRO A 18 -11.12 -15.16 20.89
N THR A 19 -10.70 -14.03 21.42
CA THR A 19 -11.56 -13.16 22.22
C THR A 19 -12.54 -12.46 21.29
N ILE A 20 -13.82 -12.45 21.62
CA ILE A 20 -14.82 -11.66 20.91
C ILE A 20 -14.88 -10.26 21.52
N GLY A 21 -14.58 -9.24 20.72
CA GLY A 21 -14.68 -7.83 21.10
C GLY A 21 -15.84 -7.16 20.37
N THR A 22 -16.69 -6.41 21.09
CA THR A 22 -17.84 -5.71 20.51
C THR A 22 -18.15 -4.43 21.29
N VAL A 23 -18.70 -3.42 20.60
CA VAL A 23 -19.30 -2.24 21.21
C VAL A 23 -20.83 -2.33 21.24
N GLY A 24 -21.44 -2.87 20.20
CA GLY A 24 -22.89 -2.89 20.03
C GLY A 24 -23.47 -4.19 19.47
N ARG A 25 -22.66 -5.04 18.88
CA ARG A 25 -23.13 -6.32 18.30
C ARG A 25 -23.47 -7.33 19.39
N LYS A 26 -24.53 -8.08 19.16
CA LYS A 26 -24.89 -9.22 19.97
C LYS A 26 -23.81 -10.30 19.91
N VAL A 27 -23.57 -10.93 21.04
CA VAL A 27 -22.72 -12.12 21.15
C VAL A 27 -23.60 -13.32 21.41
N ILE A 28 -23.43 -14.36 20.62
CA ILE A 28 -24.17 -15.61 20.68
C ILE A 28 -23.32 -16.62 21.43
N GLU A 29 -23.88 -17.24 22.45
CA GLU A 29 -23.25 -18.38 23.14
C GLU A 29 -23.81 -19.70 22.59
N LYS A 30 -22.93 -20.58 22.13
CA LYS A 30 -23.28 -21.89 21.61
C LYS A 30 -22.18 -22.88 21.93
N ASP A 31 -22.57 -24.03 22.51
CA ASP A 31 -21.66 -25.14 22.89
C ASP A 31 -20.49 -24.69 23.79
N GLY A 32 -20.72 -23.69 24.64
CA GLY A 32 -19.72 -23.13 25.55
C GLY A 32 -18.71 -22.17 24.88
N PHE A 33 -18.97 -21.72 23.66
CA PHE A 33 -18.19 -20.73 22.93
C PHE A 33 -19.01 -19.50 22.58
N TYR A 34 -18.31 -18.36 22.46
CA TYR A 34 -18.87 -17.07 22.08
C TYR A 34 -18.58 -16.77 20.62
N PHE A 35 -19.59 -16.26 19.91
CA PHE A 35 -19.55 -15.87 18.50
C PHE A 35 -20.18 -14.49 18.36
N LYS A 36 -19.63 -13.66 17.46
CA LYS A 36 -20.25 -12.38 17.12
C LYS A 36 -21.36 -12.61 16.09
N ASP A 37 -22.51 -12.04 16.31
CA ASP A 37 -23.66 -12.02 15.39
C ASP A 37 -23.32 -11.08 14.21
N LEU A 38 -22.95 -11.63 13.06
CA LEU A 38 -22.47 -10.84 11.93
C LEU A 38 -23.61 -10.22 11.10
N ASP A 39 -24.77 -10.87 11.01
CA ASP A 39 -25.91 -10.45 10.22
C ASP A 39 -27.00 -9.71 11.03
N GLY A 40 -26.82 -9.60 12.34
CA GLY A 40 -27.79 -8.95 13.24
C GLY A 40 -29.07 -9.74 13.49
N SER A 41 -29.18 -10.97 13.01
CA SER A 41 -30.38 -11.82 13.18
C SER A 41 -30.58 -12.28 14.62
N GLY A 42 -29.51 -12.33 15.39
CA GLY A 42 -29.49 -12.89 16.74
C GLY A 42 -29.49 -14.41 16.77
N GLU A 43 -29.34 -15.06 15.63
CA GLU A 43 -29.22 -16.50 15.45
C GLU A 43 -27.83 -16.86 14.96
N TRP A 44 -27.26 -17.94 15.50
CA TRP A 44 -25.97 -18.42 15.04
C TRP A 44 -26.04 -18.95 13.61
N LYS A 45 -25.06 -18.55 12.79
CA LYS A 45 -24.87 -19.01 11.42
C LYS A 45 -23.46 -19.60 11.25
N GLU A 46 -23.24 -20.37 10.18
CA GLU A 46 -21.93 -20.98 9.90
C GLU A 46 -20.81 -19.93 9.74
N TYR A 47 -21.08 -18.82 9.11
CA TYR A 47 -20.10 -17.74 8.95
C TYR A 47 -19.73 -17.02 10.26
N ASP A 48 -20.52 -17.14 11.34
CA ASP A 48 -20.15 -16.65 12.67
C ASP A 48 -19.09 -17.54 13.33
N ASP A 49 -19.00 -18.81 12.91
CA ASP A 49 -18.14 -19.80 13.54
C ASP A 49 -16.66 -19.61 13.17
N TRP A 50 -15.93 -18.96 14.05
CA TRP A 50 -14.49 -18.69 13.89
C TRP A 50 -13.61 -19.94 13.82
N ARG A 51 -14.14 -21.13 14.07
CA ARG A 51 -13.44 -22.42 13.95
C ARG A 51 -13.41 -22.92 12.50
N LEU A 52 -14.29 -22.42 11.65
CA LEU A 52 -14.33 -22.76 10.24
C LEU A 52 -13.25 -21.96 9.45
N PRO A 53 -12.77 -22.50 8.32
CA PRO A 53 -11.83 -21.79 7.46
C PRO A 53 -12.36 -20.43 7.00
N ALA A 54 -11.50 -19.41 6.99
CA ALA A 54 -11.85 -18.06 6.59
C ALA A 54 -12.51 -17.99 5.20
N LYS A 55 -12.03 -18.79 4.25
CA LYS A 55 -12.59 -18.89 2.89
C LYS A 55 -14.04 -19.36 2.90
N GLU A 56 -14.34 -20.43 3.63
CA GLU A 56 -15.70 -20.98 3.73
C GLU A 56 -16.66 -19.96 4.34
N ARG A 57 -16.21 -19.29 5.41
CA ARG A 57 -16.97 -18.21 6.05
C ARG A 57 -17.25 -17.04 5.10
N ALA A 58 -16.23 -16.59 4.36
CA ALA A 58 -16.36 -15.51 3.39
C ALA A 58 -17.33 -15.87 2.24
N GLU A 59 -17.21 -17.08 1.68
CA GLU A 59 -18.10 -17.59 0.64
C GLU A 59 -19.55 -17.79 1.10
N ALA A 60 -19.76 -18.06 2.40
CA ALA A 60 -21.08 -18.12 3.00
C ALA A 60 -21.64 -16.71 3.26
N TYR A 61 -20.82 -15.83 3.88
CA TYR A 61 -21.27 -14.51 4.31
C TYR A 61 -21.57 -13.57 3.14
N VAL A 62 -20.80 -13.64 2.05
CA VAL A 62 -21.07 -12.81 0.85
C VAL A 62 -22.48 -13.01 0.29
N LYS A 63 -23.11 -14.16 0.48
CA LYS A 63 -24.46 -14.45 -0.01
C LYS A 63 -25.56 -13.71 0.76
N GLU A 64 -25.28 -13.34 1.99
CA GLU A 64 -26.22 -12.56 2.82
C GLU A 64 -26.22 -11.07 2.43
N LEU A 65 -25.09 -10.57 1.89
CA LEU A 65 -24.95 -9.17 1.54
C LEU A 65 -25.85 -8.75 0.38
N THR A 66 -26.46 -7.59 0.50
CA THR A 66 -27.18 -6.96 -0.61
C THR A 66 -26.25 -6.57 -1.75
N VAL A 67 -26.78 -6.44 -2.95
CA VAL A 67 -25.98 -5.97 -4.12
C VAL A 67 -25.32 -4.63 -3.85
N LYS A 68 -26.01 -3.71 -3.15
CA LYS A 68 -25.46 -2.41 -2.79
C LYS A 68 -24.24 -2.53 -1.86
N GLU A 69 -24.32 -3.38 -0.85
CA GLU A 69 -23.20 -3.65 0.04
C GLU A 69 -22.03 -4.31 -0.70
N LYS A 70 -22.29 -5.29 -1.56
CA LYS A 70 -21.26 -5.95 -2.37
C LYS A 70 -20.54 -4.95 -3.29
N ILE A 71 -21.27 -4.08 -3.98
CA ILE A 71 -20.67 -3.06 -4.86
C ILE A 71 -19.79 -2.10 -4.05
N ALA A 72 -20.22 -1.70 -2.86
CA ALA A 72 -19.43 -0.83 -2.00
C ALA A 72 -18.09 -1.47 -1.55
N GLN A 73 -18.00 -2.80 -1.51
CA GLN A 73 -16.75 -3.51 -1.21
C GLN A 73 -15.78 -3.57 -2.38
N LEU A 74 -16.18 -3.17 -3.59
CA LEU A 74 -15.27 -3.13 -4.75
C LEU A 74 -14.34 -1.93 -4.75
N PHE A 75 -14.51 -0.95 -3.86
CA PHE A 75 -13.79 0.32 -3.94
C PHE A 75 -13.01 0.65 -2.69
N ILE A 76 -11.79 1.17 -2.88
CA ILE A 76 -10.94 1.74 -1.85
C ILE A 76 -10.45 3.13 -2.28
N SER A 77 -10.50 4.10 -1.39
CA SER A 77 -10.08 5.47 -1.65
C SER A 77 -9.32 6.07 -0.48
N ASP A 78 -8.54 7.11 -0.75
CA ASP A 78 -7.96 7.95 0.30
C ASP A 78 -9.06 8.48 1.20
N TRP A 79 -8.82 8.43 2.52
CA TRP A 79 -9.77 8.92 3.49
C TRP A 79 -9.10 9.79 4.56
N ARG A 80 -9.85 10.76 5.02
CA ARG A 80 -9.43 11.72 6.04
C ARG A 80 -9.64 11.16 7.45
N MET A 81 -8.90 11.70 8.38
CA MET A 81 -9.01 11.38 9.79
C MET A 81 -9.26 12.66 10.60
N GLY A 82 -10.53 13.08 10.69
CA GLY A 82 -11.02 14.16 11.52
C GLY A 82 -10.11 15.39 11.61
N LYS A 83 -9.58 15.66 12.80
CA LYS A 83 -8.70 16.81 13.10
C LYS A 83 -7.32 16.78 12.43
N TYR A 84 -6.91 15.63 11.89
CA TYR A 84 -5.60 15.49 11.26
C TYR A 84 -5.63 15.92 9.80
N PRO A 85 -4.63 16.68 9.32
CA PRO A 85 -4.54 17.01 7.92
C PRO A 85 -4.31 15.73 7.10
N SER A 86 -5.00 15.63 5.97
CA SER A 86 -4.75 14.57 5.02
C SER A 86 -3.55 14.96 4.14
N GLY A 87 -2.55 14.08 4.07
CA GLY A 87 -1.49 14.15 3.09
C GLY A 87 -1.90 13.51 1.76
N GLY A 88 -1.00 13.55 0.77
CA GLY A 88 -1.18 12.86 -0.51
C GLY A 88 -1.98 13.64 -1.56
N PRO A 89 -2.47 12.96 -2.60
CA PRO A 89 -3.03 13.59 -3.79
C PRO A 89 -4.45 14.16 -3.60
N MET A 90 -5.05 13.90 -2.46
CA MET A 90 -6.40 14.35 -2.15
C MET A 90 -6.36 15.41 -1.06
N THR A 91 -6.86 16.62 -1.37
CA THR A 91 -7.12 17.65 -0.37
C THR A 91 -8.61 17.69 -0.08
N PHE A 92 -8.97 17.62 1.20
CA PHE A 92 -10.35 17.68 1.63
C PHE A 92 -10.62 19.06 2.27
N GLU A 93 -11.52 19.82 1.66
CA GLU A 93 -12.05 21.04 2.23
C GLU A 93 -13.44 20.72 2.79
N PRO A 94 -13.64 20.77 4.10
CA PRO A 94 -14.97 20.54 4.68
C PRO A 94 -15.94 21.66 4.25
N SER A 95 -17.10 21.27 3.73
CA SER A 95 -18.20 22.21 3.46
C SER A 95 -18.90 22.65 4.76
N GLU A 96 -19.05 21.71 5.71
CA GLU A 96 -19.40 21.97 7.10
C GLU A 96 -18.41 21.19 7.99
N LYS A 97 -17.77 21.90 8.92
CA LYS A 97 -16.78 21.30 9.79
C LYS A 97 -17.46 20.73 11.04
N VAL A 98 -18.08 19.58 10.91
CA VAL A 98 -18.66 18.83 12.02
C VAL A 98 -17.76 17.64 12.33
N LEU A 99 -17.18 17.62 13.52
CA LEU A 99 -16.40 16.51 14.03
C LEU A 99 -17.16 15.88 15.20
N ASP A 100 -17.00 14.59 15.42
CA ASP A 100 -17.48 13.93 16.62
C ASP A 100 -16.79 14.48 17.89
N GLU A 101 -17.24 14.06 19.08
CA GLU A 101 -16.69 14.54 20.35
C GLU A 101 -15.20 14.24 20.54
N SER A 102 -14.68 13.20 19.88
CA SER A 102 -13.25 12.85 19.90
C SER A 102 -12.42 13.72 18.95
N GLY A 103 -13.07 14.37 17.97
CA GLY A 103 -12.42 15.08 16.86
C GLY A 103 -11.77 14.15 15.83
N LEU A 104 -12.11 12.86 15.84
CA LEU A 104 -11.49 11.84 14.99
C LEU A 104 -12.38 11.40 13.82
N LEU A 105 -13.71 11.50 13.94
CA LEU A 105 -14.66 11.25 12.86
C LEU A 105 -15.22 12.55 12.31
N ASP A 106 -15.46 12.55 11.01
CA ASP A 106 -16.16 13.61 10.31
C ASP A 106 -17.62 13.22 10.10
N GLU A 107 -18.55 14.14 10.34
CA GLU A 107 -20.00 13.94 10.18
C GLU A 107 -20.62 14.87 9.12
N GLY A 108 -19.87 15.86 8.62
CA GLY A 108 -20.35 16.82 7.65
C GLY A 108 -20.28 16.34 6.20
N GLU A 109 -20.62 17.22 5.28
CA GLU A 109 -20.31 17.07 3.87
C GLU A 109 -18.96 17.73 3.56
N PHE A 110 -18.22 17.14 2.63
CA PHE A 110 -16.89 17.58 2.26
C PHE A 110 -16.77 17.76 0.75
N ARG A 111 -16.00 18.78 0.36
CA ARG A 111 -15.50 18.89 -1.00
C ARG A 111 -14.10 18.31 -1.06
N GLY A 112 -13.94 17.26 -1.82
CA GLY A 112 -12.63 16.70 -2.13
C GLY A 112 -12.12 17.25 -3.45
N LYS A 113 -10.91 17.78 -3.47
CA LYS A 113 -10.19 18.06 -4.71
C LYS A 113 -9.14 16.99 -4.88
N THR A 114 -9.25 16.25 -5.97
CA THR A 114 -8.35 15.14 -6.28
C THR A 114 -7.73 15.36 -7.65
N ILE A 115 -6.74 14.55 -8.00
CA ILE A 115 -6.25 14.48 -9.39
C ILE A 115 -7.34 14.04 -10.38
N PHE A 116 -8.47 13.51 -9.89
CA PHE A 116 -9.64 13.09 -10.68
C PHE A 116 -10.72 14.16 -10.77
N GLY A 117 -10.52 15.34 -10.17
CA GLY A 117 -11.46 16.45 -10.16
C GLY A 117 -12.07 16.73 -8.78
N GLU A 118 -13.04 17.65 -8.76
CA GLU A 118 -13.78 17.98 -7.55
C GLU A 118 -14.86 16.95 -7.25
N GLN A 119 -14.99 16.59 -5.97
CA GLN A 119 -15.99 15.64 -5.51
C GLN A 119 -16.71 16.12 -4.27
N HIS A 120 -17.98 15.75 -4.14
CA HIS A 120 -18.73 15.81 -2.91
C HIS A 120 -18.64 14.46 -2.20
N LEU A 121 -18.14 14.47 -0.97
CA LEU A 121 -17.96 13.28 -0.16
C LEU A 121 -18.76 13.40 1.13
N PRO A 122 -19.36 12.32 1.63
CA PRO A 122 -20.08 12.32 2.89
C PRO A 122 -19.10 12.39 4.07
N GLY A 123 -19.61 12.66 5.26
CA GLY A 123 -18.89 12.39 6.50
C GLY A 123 -18.62 10.90 6.69
N THR A 124 -17.67 10.56 7.56
CA THR A 124 -17.21 9.17 7.76
C THR A 124 -18.35 8.26 8.22
N THR A 125 -19.24 8.75 9.09
CA THR A 125 -20.40 7.97 9.55
C THR A 125 -21.33 7.61 8.40
N THR A 126 -21.67 8.56 7.52
CA THR A 126 -22.50 8.34 6.34
C THR A 126 -21.81 7.41 5.34
N LEU A 127 -20.50 7.57 5.13
CA LEU A 127 -19.71 6.66 4.28
C LEU A 127 -19.86 5.19 4.75
N LEU A 128 -19.77 4.95 6.04
CA LEU A 128 -19.87 3.61 6.60
C LEU A 128 -21.30 3.05 6.61
N LYS A 129 -22.30 3.87 6.98
CA LYS A 129 -23.67 3.40 7.21
C LYS A 129 -24.57 3.43 5.98
N GLU A 130 -24.37 4.39 5.09
CA GLU A 130 -25.24 4.60 3.92
C GLU A 130 -24.57 4.18 2.62
N TRP A 131 -23.27 4.43 2.50
CA TRP A 131 -22.49 4.00 1.33
C TRP A 131 -21.93 2.59 1.49
N PHE A 132 -21.91 2.05 2.70
CA PHE A 132 -21.38 0.70 3.06
C PHE A 132 -19.91 0.49 2.71
N SER A 133 -19.14 1.54 2.49
CA SER A 133 -17.70 1.44 2.19
C SER A 133 -16.93 0.97 3.42
N ARG A 134 -16.00 0.03 3.22
CA ARG A 134 -15.20 -0.58 4.29
C ARG A 134 -13.70 -0.53 4.04
N HIS A 135 -13.28 -0.10 2.87
CA HIS A 135 -11.87 -0.04 2.50
C HIS A 135 -11.43 1.43 2.37
N MET A 136 -10.41 1.81 3.12
CA MET A 136 -9.89 3.17 3.18
C MET A 136 -8.37 3.18 3.06
N ILE A 137 -7.78 4.26 2.54
CA ILE A 137 -6.34 4.52 2.54
C ILE A 137 -6.08 5.69 3.50
N LEU A 138 -5.25 5.47 4.51
CA LEU A 138 -4.88 6.50 5.49
C LEU A 138 -3.66 7.30 4.99
N ARG A 139 -3.84 8.61 4.85
CA ARG A 139 -2.77 9.56 4.51
C ARG A 139 -2.38 10.47 5.69
N ALA A 140 -3.19 10.52 6.73
CA ALA A 140 -2.89 11.30 7.91
C ALA A 140 -1.79 10.65 8.76
N ASN A 141 -1.12 11.46 9.57
CA ASN A 141 -0.05 11.04 10.48
C ASN A 141 -0.45 11.34 11.94
N PRO A 142 -1.37 10.54 12.51
CA PRO A 142 -1.81 10.69 13.88
C PRO A 142 -0.78 10.14 14.88
N THR A 143 -1.00 10.46 16.16
CA THR A 143 -0.32 9.74 17.25
C THR A 143 -0.78 8.28 17.29
N PRO A 144 0.03 7.35 17.85
CA PRO A 144 -0.39 5.95 17.99
C PRO A 144 -1.70 5.79 18.79
N GLU A 145 -1.90 6.63 19.82
CA GLU A 145 -3.11 6.64 20.63
C GLU A 145 -4.35 7.03 19.80
N ASP A 146 -4.27 8.16 19.09
CA ASP A 146 -5.38 8.64 18.27
C ASP A 146 -5.66 7.72 17.08
N LEU A 147 -4.62 7.07 16.53
CA LEU A 147 -4.79 6.09 15.46
C LEU A 147 -5.60 4.88 15.93
N ALA A 148 -5.24 4.30 17.08
CA ALA A 148 -5.96 3.18 17.66
C ALA A 148 -7.40 3.57 18.05
N ASP A 149 -7.61 4.74 18.64
CA ASP A 149 -8.95 5.25 18.95
C ASP A 149 -9.79 5.47 17.70
N TRP A 150 -9.22 6.02 16.62
CA TRP A 150 -9.93 6.19 15.35
C TRP A 150 -10.36 4.86 14.74
N MET A 151 -9.46 3.87 14.70
CA MET A 151 -9.79 2.52 14.26
C MET A 151 -10.93 1.92 15.06
N ASN A 152 -10.90 2.06 16.39
CA ASN A 152 -11.96 1.58 17.26
C ASN A 152 -13.31 2.26 16.95
N GLN A 153 -13.31 3.55 16.65
CA GLN A 153 -14.54 4.27 16.30
C GLN A 153 -15.09 3.84 14.94
N LEU A 154 -14.24 3.63 13.93
CA LEU A 154 -14.66 3.10 12.63
C LEU A 154 -15.37 1.75 12.78
N HIS A 155 -14.82 0.85 13.58
CA HIS A 155 -15.41 -0.45 13.84
C HIS A 155 -16.70 -0.37 14.64
N ALA A 156 -16.77 0.54 15.63
CA ALA A 156 -17.99 0.76 16.41
C ALA A 156 -19.14 1.26 15.53
N VAL A 157 -18.87 2.18 14.60
CA VAL A 157 -19.88 2.65 13.62
C VAL A 157 -20.27 1.53 12.65
N ALA A 158 -19.32 0.72 12.20
CA ALA A 158 -19.60 -0.42 11.32
C ALA A 158 -20.47 -1.49 12.00
N GLU A 159 -20.35 -1.68 13.33
CA GLU A 159 -21.21 -2.59 14.10
C GLU A 159 -22.69 -2.17 14.16
N GLU A 160 -22.99 -0.90 13.88
CA GLU A 160 -24.38 -0.41 13.83
C GLU A 160 -25.10 -0.78 12.52
N CYS A 161 -24.38 -1.27 11.49
CA CYS A 161 -24.97 -1.71 10.24
C CYS A 161 -25.68 -3.06 10.39
N GLU A 162 -26.59 -3.41 9.51
CA GLU A 162 -27.27 -4.72 9.49
C GLU A 162 -26.25 -5.85 9.35
N HIS A 163 -25.42 -5.80 8.31
CA HIS A 163 -24.29 -6.71 8.14
C HIS A 163 -23.01 -6.06 8.67
N PHE A 164 -22.37 -6.71 9.63
CA PHE A 164 -21.09 -6.25 10.16
C PHE A 164 -19.94 -6.68 9.26
N ILE A 165 -19.29 -5.71 8.65
CA ILE A 165 -18.01 -5.88 7.98
C ILE A 165 -17.02 -4.92 8.65
N PRO A 166 -15.91 -5.40 9.25
CA PRO A 166 -14.91 -4.52 9.86
C PRO A 166 -14.25 -3.64 8.80
N VAL A 167 -13.80 -2.45 9.22
CA VAL A 167 -13.18 -1.48 8.31
C VAL A 167 -11.71 -1.84 8.08
N SER A 168 -11.33 -2.06 6.82
CA SER A 168 -9.95 -2.24 6.41
C SER A 168 -9.32 -0.90 6.06
N VAL A 169 -8.31 -0.50 6.83
CA VAL A 169 -7.55 0.72 6.56
C VAL A 169 -6.16 0.34 6.08
N ALA A 170 -5.89 0.62 4.82
CA ALA A 170 -4.58 0.45 4.21
C ALA A 170 -3.71 1.69 4.44
N SER A 171 -2.42 1.50 4.50
CA SER A 171 -1.44 2.59 4.48
C SER A 171 -0.23 2.19 3.65
N ASN A 172 0.38 3.18 3.00
CA ASN A 172 1.76 2.99 2.54
C ASN A 172 2.67 2.86 3.75
N SER A 173 3.90 2.43 3.50
CA SER A 173 4.88 2.25 4.53
C SER A 173 5.08 3.49 5.41
N ARG A 174 5.32 3.28 6.71
CA ARG A 174 5.47 4.33 7.73
C ARG A 174 6.75 4.19 8.56
N ASN A 175 7.52 3.16 8.29
CA ASN A 175 8.71 2.83 9.06
C ASN A 175 10.02 3.13 8.35
N GLU A 176 10.01 3.62 7.12
CA GLU A 176 11.22 4.00 6.40
C GLU A 176 11.49 5.49 6.48
N ASN A 177 12.78 5.82 6.46
CA ASN A 177 13.23 7.17 6.21
C ASN A 177 13.22 7.44 4.70
N GLY A 178 12.72 8.59 4.30
CA GLY A 178 12.70 8.98 2.89
C GLY A 178 11.67 10.06 2.64
N GLU A 179 11.84 10.76 1.52
CA GLU A 179 10.82 11.71 1.09
C GLU A 179 9.55 10.96 0.69
N MET A 180 8.42 11.51 1.09
CA MET A 180 7.12 11.02 0.64
C MET A 180 7.04 11.18 -0.86
N VAL A 181 7.18 10.08 -1.57
CA VAL A 181 6.82 10.01 -2.95
C VAL A 181 5.42 9.49 -3.05
N PHE A 182 4.68 10.10 -3.91
CA PHE A 182 3.30 9.80 -4.18
C PHE A 182 2.97 8.30 -4.01
N GLY A 183 2.31 7.98 -2.91
CA GLY A 183 1.86 6.63 -2.61
C GLY A 183 2.92 5.59 -2.27
N MET A 184 4.14 5.95 -1.88
CA MET A 184 5.15 4.97 -1.49
C MET A 184 5.45 4.93 0.00
N ASN A 185 5.43 6.08 0.66
CA ASN A 185 5.82 6.22 2.05
C ASN A 185 5.00 7.33 2.70
N ASP A 186 4.46 7.07 3.89
CA ASP A 186 3.76 8.05 4.72
C ASP A 186 4.50 8.27 6.06
N ALA A 187 5.80 7.97 6.12
CA ALA A 187 6.61 8.06 7.32
C ALA A 187 6.89 9.50 7.74
N VAL A 188 6.72 9.78 9.03
CA VAL A 188 6.99 11.08 9.65
C VAL A 188 7.72 10.92 10.99
N GLY A 189 8.32 9.76 11.26
CA GLY A 189 9.03 9.47 12.50
C GLY A 189 8.13 9.15 13.70
N THR A 190 6.85 8.88 13.48
CA THR A 190 5.94 8.37 14.53
C THR A 190 6.29 6.94 14.92
N PHE A 191 6.53 6.10 13.93
CA PHE A 191 6.99 4.70 14.07
C PHE A 191 8.52 4.64 14.06
N ALA A 192 9.10 3.54 14.54
CA ALA A 192 10.54 3.33 14.47
C ALA A 192 11.03 3.52 13.03
N THR A 193 11.97 4.44 12.84
CA THR A 193 12.38 4.92 11.52
C THR A 193 13.61 4.17 11.02
N TRP A 194 13.40 3.29 10.06
CA TRP A 194 14.41 2.50 9.37
C TRP A 194 14.96 3.23 8.14
N PRO A 195 16.09 2.79 7.55
CA PRO A 195 16.51 3.28 6.24
C PRO A 195 15.40 3.11 5.19
N GLY A 196 15.42 3.88 4.12
CA GLY A 196 14.61 3.61 2.93
C GLY A 196 14.90 2.22 2.37
N THR A 197 14.02 1.68 1.53
CA THR A 197 14.09 0.29 1.05
C THR A 197 15.42 -0.06 0.37
N MET A 198 16.00 0.84 -0.42
CA MET A 198 17.36 0.66 -0.97
C MET A 198 18.43 0.59 0.13
N GLY A 199 18.30 1.38 1.19
CA GLY A 199 19.21 1.34 2.33
C GLY A 199 19.06 0.05 3.13
N ILE A 200 17.84 -0.49 3.28
CA ILE A 200 17.60 -1.81 3.87
C ILE A 200 18.29 -2.89 3.02
N ALA A 201 18.15 -2.85 1.70
CA ALA A 201 18.80 -3.80 0.80
C ALA A 201 20.33 -3.73 0.90
N ALA A 202 20.91 -2.51 1.00
CA ALA A 202 22.33 -2.33 1.22
C ALA A 202 22.79 -2.90 2.58
N ALA A 203 22.01 -2.69 3.64
CA ALA A 203 22.28 -3.24 4.96
C ALA A 203 22.17 -4.77 4.98
N VAL A 204 21.18 -5.36 4.30
CA VAL A 204 21.07 -6.81 4.12
C VAL A 204 22.28 -7.37 3.39
N LYS A 205 22.70 -6.75 2.28
CA LYS A 205 23.88 -7.19 1.50
C LYS A 205 25.17 -7.16 2.32
N GLY A 206 25.31 -6.18 3.24
CA GLY A 206 26.52 -6.01 4.04
C GLY A 206 26.50 -6.68 5.42
N ALA A 207 25.34 -6.91 6.00
CA ALA A 207 25.20 -7.37 7.38
C ALA A 207 24.31 -8.59 7.59
N GLY A 208 23.66 -9.08 6.52
CA GLY A 208 22.82 -10.28 6.54
C GLY A 208 21.33 -10.00 6.54
N ILE A 209 20.56 -11.05 6.22
CA ILE A 209 19.10 -10.99 6.04
C ILE A 209 18.34 -10.66 7.34
N GLU A 210 18.95 -10.86 8.49
CA GLU A 210 18.40 -10.55 9.81
C GLU A 210 18.00 -9.07 9.94
N VAL A 211 18.57 -8.18 9.13
CA VAL A 211 18.16 -6.76 9.07
C VAL A 211 16.72 -6.65 8.55
N ALA A 212 16.41 -7.37 7.48
CA ALA A 212 15.05 -7.43 6.91
C ALA A 212 14.07 -8.12 7.88
N ASP A 213 14.52 -9.15 8.57
CA ASP A 213 13.74 -9.86 9.59
C ASP A 213 13.31 -8.93 10.72
N GLN A 214 14.26 -8.19 11.29
CA GLN A 214 14.00 -7.24 12.38
C GLN A 214 13.09 -6.08 11.92
N PHE A 215 13.28 -5.59 10.71
CA PHE A 215 12.44 -4.58 10.08
C PHE A 215 10.99 -5.05 9.98
N ALA A 216 10.75 -6.24 9.43
CA ALA A 216 9.42 -6.81 9.26
C ALA A 216 8.71 -7.08 10.59
N ASP A 217 9.43 -7.63 11.58
CA ASP A 217 8.88 -7.90 12.92
C ASP A 217 8.52 -6.59 13.66
N CYS A 218 9.29 -5.52 13.47
CA CYS A 218 9.00 -4.19 13.99
C CYS A 218 7.67 -3.67 13.41
N ILE A 219 7.53 -3.66 12.08
CA ILE A 219 6.31 -3.23 11.38
C ILE A 219 5.10 -4.00 11.89
N ARG A 220 5.16 -5.33 11.88
CA ARG A 220 4.05 -6.17 12.33
C ARG A 220 3.58 -5.81 13.73
N ARG A 221 4.50 -5.62 14.66
CA ARG A 221 4.18 -5.30 16.06
C ARG A 221 3.56 -3.92 16.21
N GLU A 222 4.20 -2.89 15.65
CA GLU A 222 3.76 -1.51 15.77
C GLU A 222 2.41 -1.28 15.07
N TRP A 223 2.27 -1.77 13.85
CA TRP A 223 1.04 -1.58 13.08
C TRP A 223 -0.15 -2.34 13.68
N ASN A 224 0.06 -3.61 14.07
CA ASN A 224 -1.01 -4.38 14.71
C ASN A 224 -1.49 -3.71 16.01
N ALA A 225 -0.59 -3.19 16.83
CA ALA A 225 -0.93 -2.51 18.07
C ALA A 225 -1.74 -1.23 17.83
N CYS A 226 -1.49 -0.51 16.73
CA CYS A 226 -2.22 0.69 16.34
C CYS A 226 -3.53 0.40 15.57
N GLY A 227 -3.81 -0.86 15.23
CA GLY A 227 -4.98 -1.24 14.44
C GLY A 227 -4.78 -1.13 12.92
N LEU A 228 -3.61 -0.73 12.43
CA LEU A 228 -3.27 -0.82 11.01
C LEU A 228 -3.04 -2.27 10.63
N ARG A 229 -3.97 -2.82 9.86
CA ARG A 229 -3.98 -4.25 9.54
C ARG A 229 -3.71 -4.53 8.06
N LYS A 230 -3.50 -3.48 7.24
CA LYS A 230 -3.27 -3.57 5.80
C LYS A 230 -2.15 -2.63 5.35
N GLY A 231 -1.14 -3.19 4.69
CA GLY A 231 -0.04 -2.43 4.10
C GLY A 231 -0.08 -2.44 2.57
N TYR A 232 -0.01 -1.26 1.95
CA TYR A 232 0.28 -1.09 0.51
C TYR A 232 1.79 -1.15 0.30
N MET A 233 2.39 -2.30 0.59
CA MET A 233 3.83 -2.53 0.64
C MET A 233 4.16 -4.01 0.51
N TYR A 234 5.33 -4.40 0.02
CA TYR A 234 6.39 -3.56 -0.49
C TYR A 234 6.46 -3.65 -2.01
N MET A 235 7.28 -2.74 -2.63
CA MET A 235 7.56 -2.81 -4.05
C MET A 235 8.50 -3.99 -4.35
N ALA A 236 7.97 -4.99 -5.04
CA ALA A 236 8.73 -6.12 -5.60
C ALA A 236 9.34 -5.77 -6.96
N ASP A 237 9.27 -4.50 -7.33
CA ASP A 237 9.80 -3.97 -8.57
C ASP A 237 11.32 -4.00 -8.57
N VAL A 238 11.91 -4.38 -9.69
CA VAL A 238 13.36 -4.31 -9.92
C VAL A 238 13.69 -3.01 -10.65
N MET A 239 14.63 -2.25 -10.13
CA MET A 239 15.15 -1.04 -10.78
C MET A 239 15.96 -1.41 -12.00
N THR A 240 15.45 -1.17 -13.20
CA THR A 240 16.17 -1.40 -14.47
C THR A 240 16.57 -0.11 -15.19
N ASP A 241 16.01 1.04 -14.79
CA ASP A 241 16.41 2.36 -15.26
C ASP A 241 16.50 3.34 -14.07
N PRO A 242 17.69 3.88 -13.75
CA PRO A 242 17.89 4.76 -12.60
C PRO A 242 17.16 6.10 -12.73
N ARG A 243 16.68 6.47 -13.93
CA ARG A 243 15.90 7.69 -14.16
C ARG A 243 14.44 7.55 -13.73
N TRP A 244 13.96 6.32 -13.51
CA TRP A 244 12.61 6.10 -13.03
C TRP A 244 12.45 6.67 -11.62
N GLN A 245 11.53 7.61 -11.44
CA GLN A 245 11.37 8.37 -10.19
C GLN A 245 11.00 7.52 -8.96
N ARG A 246 10.57 6.26 -9.16
CA ARG A 246 10.20 5.35 -8.07
C ARG A 246 11.30 4.38 -7.68
N THR A 247 12.52 4.53 -8.23
CA THR A 247 13.65 3.62 -7.96
C THR A 247 13.97 3.49 -6.48
N TYR A 248 13.90 4.56 -5.72
CA TYR A 248 14.21 4.55 -4.29
C TYR A 248 13.15 3.89 -3.40
N GLY A 249 11.95 3.59 -3.94
CA GLY A 249 10.95 2.74 -3.28
C GLY A 249 11.20 1.25 -3.50
N THR A 250 12.18 0.87 -4.33
CA THR A 250 12.57 -0.51 -4.60
C THR A 250 13.67 -0.97 -3.64
N PHE A 251 13.91 -2.29 -3.59
CA PHE A 251 15.09 -2.86 -2.93
C PHE A 251 16.31 -2.93 -3.86
N GLY A 252 16.31 -2.19 -4.99
CA GLY A 252 17.44 -2.06 -5.91
C GLY A 252 17.27 -2.80 -7.24
N GLU A 253 18.41 -3.21 -7.82
CA GLU A 253 18.49 -3.77 -9.18
C GLU A 253 18.76 -5.29 -9.23
N ASP A 254 19.11 -5.89 -8.08
CA ASP A 254 19.44 -7.32 -7.98
C ASP A 254 18.18 -8.15 -7.72
N PRO A 255 17.64 -8.90 -8.70
CA PRO A 255 16.41 -9.65 -8.54
C PRO A 255 16.52 -10.80 -7.53
N GLU A 256 17.72 -11.34 -7.31
CA GLU A 256 17.95 -12.42 -6.33
C GLU A 256 17.87 -11.84 -4.91
N LEU A 257 18.48 -10.69 -4.66
CA LEU A 257 18.40 -9.99 -3.38
C LEU A 257 16.96 -9.56 -3.08
N ILE A 258 16.24 -9.04 -4.08
CA ILE A 258 14.82 -8.65 -3.90
C ILE A 258 13.97 -9.88 -3.59
N TYR A 259 14.20 -11.01 -4.29
CA TYR A 259 13.53 -12.28 -3.98
C TYR A 259 13.78 -12.68 -2.52
N GLU A 260 15.03 -12.69 -2.07
CA GLU A 260 15.42 -13.06 -0.71
C GLU A 260 14.75 -12.15 0.33
N ILE A 261 14.78 -10.84 0.12
CA ILE A 261 14.13 -9.88 1.02
C ILE A 261 12.62 -10.12 1.08
N MET A 262 11.94 -10.27 -0.06
CA MET A 262 10.50 -10.51 -0.10
C MET A 262 10.12 -11.85 0.55
N ASP A 263 10.93 -12.89 0.36
CA ASP A 263 10.75 -14.22 0.97
C ASP A 263 10.83 -14.17 2.52
N HIS A 264 11.52 -13.18 3.07
CA HIS A 264 11.68 -12.96 4.50
C HIS A 264 10.64 -11.99 5.09
N ILE A 265 10.41 -10.83 4.45
CA ILE A 265 9.57 -9.80 5.04
C ILE A 265 8.07 -10.13 4.98
N ILE A 266 7.60 -10.76 3.90
CA ILE A 266 6.17 -11.05 3.74
C ILE A 266 5.65 -11.97 4.84
N PRO A 267 6.21 -13.17 5.08
CA PRO A 267 5.69 -14.06 6.12
C PRO A 267 5.82 -13.47 7.53
N ARG A 268 6.84 -12.65 7.78
CA ARG A 268 7.01 -11.99 9.09
C ARG A 268 5.99 -10.89 9.33
N ILE A 269 5.70 -10.07 8.33
CA ILE A 269 4.66 -9.04 8.44
C ILE A 269 3.27 -9.69 8.56
N GLN A 270 2.98 -10.73 7.79
CA GLN A 270 1.72 -11.47 7.85
C GLN A 270 1.58 -12.37 9.07
N GLY A 271 2.70 -12.69 9.73
CA GLY A 271 2.77 -13.51 10.92
C GLY A 271 2.92 -15.00 10.66
N SER A 272 2.88 -15.44 9.40
CA SER A 272 3.10 -16.83 8.96
C SER A 272 3.49 -16.90 7.48
N ALA A 273 4.22 -17.94 7.10
CA ALA A 273 4.47 -18.29 5.71
C ALA A 273 3.22 -18.87 5.00
N GLU A 274 2.26 -19.36 5.78
CA GLU A 274 0.98 -19.90 5.28
C GLU A 274 -0.08 -18.83 5.04
N GLY A 275 0.30 -17.54 5.15
CA GLY A 275 -0.58 -16.40 4.92
C GLY A 275 -0.79 -15.52 6.16
N VAL A 276 -1.87 -14.76 6.15
CA VAL A 276 -2.17 -13.76 7.18
C VAL A 276 -2.66 -14.44 8.46
N THR A 277 -2.29 -13.85 9.61
CA THR A 277 -2.73 -14.30 10.93
C THR A 277 -3.41 -13.18 11.72
N PRO A 278 -4.14 -13.49 12.80
CA PRO A 278 -4.73 -12.47 13.68
C PRO A 278 -3.70 -11.53 14.33
N GLN A 279 -2.43 -11.90 14.40
CA GLN A 279 -1.33 -11.06 14.89
C GLN A 279 -0.55 -10.38 13.77
N GLY A 280 -0.89 -10.69 12.51
CA GLY A 280 -0.22 -10.16 11.33
C GLY A 280 -0.77 -8.83 10.83
N VAL A 281 -0.15 -8.33 9.79
CA VAL A 281 -0.61 -7.24 8.93
C VAL A 281 -0.64 -7.78 7.51
N ALA A 282 -1.78 -7.67 6.85
CA ALA A 282 -1.92 -8.10 5.46
C ALA A 282 -1.08 -7.22 4.52
N VAL A 283 -0.47 -7.81 3.51
CA VAL A 283 0.47 -7.13 2.60
C VAL A 283 -0.11 -7.08 1.19
N THR A 284 0.01 -5.93 0.55
CA THR A 284 -0.23 -5.77 -0.88
C THR A 284 1.10 -5.65 -1.61
N THR A 285 1.59 -6.75 -2.15
CA THR A 285 2.83 -6.76 -2.94
C THR A 285 2.62 -6.06 -4.28
N LYS A 286 3.52 -5.17 -4.66
CA LYS A 286 3.35 -4.30 -5.84
C LYS A 286 4.67 -4.06 -6.59
N HIS A 287 4.64 -3.74 -7.87
CA HIS A 287 3.48 -3.63 -8.78
C HIS A 287 3.60 -4.71 -9.86
N PHE A 288 2.73 -5.69 -9.83
CA PHE A 288 2.78 -6.83 -10.76
C PHE A 288 2.56 -6.40 -12.22
N PRO A 289 3.29 -6.94 -13.18
CA PRO A 289 4.34 -7.96 -13.12
C PRO A 289 5.77 -7.39 -13.01
N GLY A 290 5.94 -6.22 -12.43
CA GLY A 290 7.20 -5.49 -12.27
C GLY A 290 7.18 -4.14 -12.98
N GLY A 291 7.16 -3.06 -12.19
CA GLY A 291 7.05 -1.69 -12.68
C GLY A 291 8.34 -1.15 -13.31
N GLY A 292 9.49 -1.81 -13.08
CA GLY A 292 10.80 -1.32 -13.51
C GLY A 292 11.10 -1.38 -15.00
N ALA A 293 10.35 -2.14 -15.81
CA ALA A 293 10.55 -2.23 -17.27
C ALA A 293 10.11 -0.92 -17.98
N ARG A 294 10.78 0.21 -17.64
CA ARG A 294 10.41 1.53 -18.11
C ARG A 294 11.06 1.91 -19.44
N GLU A 295 10.26 2.44 -20.36
CA GLU A 295 10.81 3.11 -21.53
C GLU A 295 11.37 4.47 -21.11
N ASN A 296 12.70 4.65 -21.23
CA ASN A 296 13.40 5.90 -20.88
C ASN A 296 13.17 6.40 -19.43
N GLY A 297 12.83 5.53 -18.51
CA GLY A 297 12.55 5.90 -17.12
C GLY A 297 11.21 6.61 -16.89
N PHE A 298 10.36 6.76 -17.91
CA PHE A 298 9.08 7.48 -17.79
C PHE A 298 8.10 6.75 -16.87
N ASP A 299 7.43 7.50 -16.02
CA ASP A 299 6.49 6.97 -15.03
C ASP A 299 5.07 6.81 -15.61
N PRO A 300 4.37 5.70 -15.32
CA PRO A 300 3.07 5.39 -15.91
C PRO A 300 1.89 6.17 -15.34
N HIS A 301 2.09 7.06 -14.37
CA HIS A 301 1.07 8.06 -14.02
C HIS A 301 0.88 9.08 -15.15
N TYR A 302 1.78 9.10 -16.13
CA TYR A 302 1.74 9.98 -17.30
C TYR A 302 1.66 9.20 -18.60
N ALA A 303 1.05 9.79 -19.61
CA ALA A 303 0.89 9.16 -20.92
C ALA A 303 2.22 8.74 -21.56
N ALA A 304 3.31 9.48 -21.34
CA ALA A 304 4.65 9.13 -21.84
C ALA A 304 5.17 7.80 -21.26
N GLY A 305 4.78 7.48 -20.00
CA GLY A 305 5.22 6.28 -19.29
C GLY A 305 4.27 5.08 -19.37
N GLN A 306 3.23 5.14 -20.18
CA GLN A 306 2.20 4.11 -20.24
C GLN A 306 2.68 2.71 -20.69
N TRP A 307 3.92 2.59 -21.18
CA TRP A 307 4.44 1.35 -21.73
C TRP A 307 5.49 0.68 -20.84
N ASN A 308 5.32 -0.64 -20.63
CA ASN A 308 6.41 -1.51 -20.23
C ASN A 308 7.09 -2.05 -21.49
N VAL A 309 8.42 -1.91 -21.54
CA VAL A 309 9.24 -2.40 -22.65
C VAL A 309 10.28 -3.39 -22.10
N TYR A 310 10.15 -4.65 -22.50
CA TYR A 310 11.07 -5.72 -22.14
C TYR A 310 12.15 -5.81 -23.21
N ALA A 311 13.24 -5.07 -23.03
CA ALA A 311 14.25 -4.83 -24.07
C ALA A 311 15.03 -6.08 -24.51
N THR A 312 15.11 -7.11 -23.65
CA THR A 312 15.83 -8.35 -23.96
C THR A 312 14.94 -9.58 -23.82
N GLU A 313 15.24 -10.62 -24.61
CA GLU A 313 14.46 -11.87 -24.57
C GLU A 313 14.46 -12.47 -23.16
N GLY A 314 13.28 -12.85 -22.68
CA GLY A 314 13.08 -13.48 -21.37
C GLY A 314 13.30 -12.58 -20.15
N SER A 315 13.52 -11.26 -20.34
CA SER A 315 13.78 -10.34 -19.23
C SER A 315 12.65 -10.25 -18.21
N LEU A 316 11.40 -10.44 -18.63
CA LEU A 316 10.25 -10.52 -17.72
C LEU A 316 10.46 -11.62 -16.66
N GLN A 317 10.73 -12.84 -17.09
CA GLN A 317 10.92 -13.99 -16.19
C GLN A 317 12.23 -13.92 -15.41
N LYS A 318 13.28 -13.31 -15.99
CA LYS A 318 14.60 -13.24 -15.37
C LYS A 318 14.67 -12.19 -14.26
N TYR A 319 14.09 -11.01 -14.49
CA TYR A 319 14.29 -9.88 -13.60
C TYR A 319 13.04 -9.52 -12.79
N HIS A 320 11.84 -9.56 -13.39
CA HIS A 320 10.65 -8.97 -12.77
C HIS A 320 9.79 -9.99 -12.01
N ILE A 321 9.64 -11.19 -12.53
CA ILE A 321 8.77 -12.21 -11.92
C ILE A 321 9.34 -12.85 -10.63
N PRO A 322 10.66 -13.01 -10.42
CA PRO A 322 11.17 -13.73 -9.25
C PRO A 322 10.65 -13.21 -7.91
N ALA A 323 10.63 -11.91 -7.67
CA ALA A 323 10.16 -11.33 -6.42
C ALA A 323 8.66 -11.61 -6.16
N PHE A 324 7.84 -11.66 -7.22
CA PHE A 324 6.43 -12.06 -7.10
C PHE A 324 6.26 -13.56 -6.85
N LYS A 325 7.19 -14.41 -7.30
CA LYS A 325 7.23 -15.83 -6.92
C LYS A 325 7.48 -15.99 -5.42
N ALA A 326 8.36 -15.17 -4.83
CA ALA A 326 8.55 -15.14 -3.37
C ALA A 326 7.25 -14.72 -2.66
N ALA A 327 6.55 -13.70 -3.19
CA ALA A 327 5.29 -13.23 -2.62
C ALA A 327 4.19 -14.31 -2.68
N VAL A 328 4.03 -14.98 -3.82
CA VAL A 328 3.03 -16.06 -3.97
C VAL A 328 3.37 -17.26 -3.09
N LYS A 329 4.66 -17.66 -3.04
CA LYS A 329 5.16 -18.74 -2.16
C LYS A 329 4.80 -18.51 -0.70
N ASN A 330 4.83 -17.27 -0.24
CA ASN A 330 4.51 -16.88 1.14
C ASN A 330 3.06 -16.40 1.30
N HIS A 331 2.19 -16.78 0.40
CA HIS A 331 0.75 -16.47 0.45
C HIS A 331 0.47 -14.99 0.76
N THR A 332 1.13 -14.07 0.00
CA THR A 332 0.83 -12.64 0.12
C THR A 332 -0.67 -12.41 -0.03
N SER A 333 -1.24 -11.66 0.89
CA SER A 333 -2.69 -11.47 0.97
C SER A 333 -3.29 -10.84 -0.29
N SER A 334 -2.57 -9.89 -0.88
CA SER A 334 -3.00 -9.27 -2.13
C SER A 334 -1.82 -8.87 -3.01
N ILE A 335 -2.10 -8.71 -4.30
CA ILE A 335 -1.16 -8.20 -5.30
C ILE A 335 -1.79 -7.02 -6.04
N MET A 336 -0.98 -6.00 -6.29
CA MET A 336 -1.38 -4.80 -7.02
C MET A 336 -0.76 -4.82 -8.41
N PRO A 337 -1.58 -4.92 -9.49
CA PRO A 337 -1.11 -4.74 -10.86
C PRO A 337 -0.72 -3.29 -11.12
N TYR A 338 0.30 -3.08 -11.96
CA TYR A 338 0.76 -1.75 -12.30
C TYR A 338 -0.14 -1.07 -13.36
N TYR A 339 0.00 0.23 -13.54
CA TYR A 339 -0.77 1.01 -14.51
C TYR A 339 -0.47 0.67 -15.95
N SER A 340 0.84 0.50 -16.25
CA SER A 340 1.35 0.41 -17.62
C SER A 340 0.83 -0.82 -18.35
N LYS A 341 0.91 -0.73 -19.67
CA LYS A 341 0.59 -1.81 -20.61
C LYS A 341 1.85 -2.35 -21.27
N PRO A 342 1.93 -3.65 -21.55
CA PRO A 342 3.09 -4.22 -22.24
C PRO A 342 3.11 -3.80 -23.71
N SER A 343 4.28 -3.44 -24.23
CA SER A 343 4.48 -3.11 -25.64
C SER A 343 4.90 -4.35 -26.44
N ALA A 344 4.05 -4.84 -27.31
CA ALA A 344 4.40 -5.93 -28.23
C ALA A 344 5.39 -5.48 -29.32
N GLU A 345 5.30 -4.22 -29.75
CA GLU A 345 6.13 -3.67 -30.82
C GLU A 345 7.58 -3.44 -30.38
N LYS A 346 7.78 -2.93 -29.15
CA LYS A 346 9.09 -2.49 -28.66
C LYS A 346 9.80 -3.56 -27.80
N SER A 347 9.08 -4.60 -27.38
CA SER A 347 9.66 -5.66 -26.54
C SER A 347 10.24 -6.78 -27.35
N ALA A 348 11.35 -7.34 -26.89
CA ALA A 348 11.84 -8.63 -27.36
C ALA A 348 10.89 -9.78 -26.93
N LEU A 349 11.10 -10.96 -27.46
CA LEU A 349 10.30 -12.16 -27.11
C LEU A 349 10.27 -12.38 -25.60
N GLN A 350 9.08 -12.45 -25.03
CA GLN A 350 8.87 -12.85 -23.65
C GLN A 350 8.11 -14.16 -23.58
N ARG A 351 8.26 -14.85 -22.45
CA ARG A 351 7.59 -16.13 -22.19
C ARG A 351 6.84 -16.06 -20.88
N ASP A 352 5.77 -16.84 -20.78
CA ASP A 352 5.05 -17.04 -19.54
C ASP A 352 5.81 -17.96 -18.55
N CYS A 353 5.19 -18.31 -17.43
CA CYS A 353 5.83 -19.18 -16.43
C CYS A 353 5.99 -20.64 -16.89
N ASN A 354 5.28 -21.08 -17.93
CA ASN A 354 5.39 -22.40 -18.55
C ASN A 354 6.42 -22.44 -19.69
N GLY A 355 7.00 -21.28 -20.05
CA GLY A 355 7.96 -21.16 -21.14
C GLY A 355 7.32 -20.93 -22.52
N GLU A 356 6.00 -20.79 -22.60
CA GLU A 356 5.29 -20.50 -23.82
C GLU A 356 5.43 -19.03 -24.20
N LYS A 357 5.33 -18.73 -25.50
CA LYS A 357 5.36 -17.34 -25.99
C LYS A 357 4.21 -16.55 -25.41
N LEU A 358 4.54 -15.43 -24.74
CA LEU A 358 3.55 -14.53 -24.18
C LEU A 358 3.09 -13.51 -25.23
N GLU A 359 1.80 -13.53 -25.54
CA GLU A 359 1.16 -12.54 -26.42
C GLU A 359 0.69 -11.34 -25.59
N PHE A 360 1.18 -10.16 -25.91
CA PHE A 360 0.84 -8.93 -25.21
C PHE A 360 -0.45 -8.31 -25.72
N GLN A 361 -1.41 -8.13 -24.81
CA GLN A 361 -2.59 -7.31 -25.05
C GLN A 361 -2.27 -5.85 -24.67
N PRO A 362 -2.72 -4.84 -25.47
CA PRO A 362 -2.37 -3.44 -25.24
C PRO A 362 -3.21 -2.77 -24.14
N PHE A 363 -3.45 -3.49 -23.05
CA PHE A 363 -4.20 -3.03 -21.89
C PHE A 363 -3.28 -2.87 -20.66
N GLY A 364 -3.58 -1.90 -19.82
CA GLY A 364 -2.96 -1.76 -18.51
C GLY A 364 -3.01 -3.08 -17.73
N PHE A 365 -2.02 -3.36 -16.90
CA PHE A 365 -1.93 -4.68 -16.26
C PHE A 365 -3.16 -5.02 -15.40
N ALA A 366 -3.85 -4.03 -14.84
CA ALA A 366 -5.11 -4.26 -14.13
C ALA A 366 -6.27 -4.73 -15.03
N TYR A 367 -6.15 -4.58 -16.34
CA TYR A 367 -7.11 -5.03 -17.35
C TYR A 367 -6.62 -6.23 -18.15
N ASN A 368 -5.43 -6.73 -17.85
CA ASN A 368 -4.70 -7.69 -18.68
C ASN A 368 -4.91 -9.12 -18.16
N ARG A 369 -5.95 -9.79 -18.70
CA ARG A 369 -6.31 -11.15 -18.31
C ARG A 369 -5.15 -12.15 -18.41
N PRO A 370 -4.33 -12.20 -19.49
CA PRO A 370 -3.16 -13.09 -19.57
C PRO A 370 -2.18 -12.94 -18.40
N PHE A 371 -1.99 -11.73 -17.89
CA PHE A 371 -1.11 -11.53 -16.74
C PHE A 371 -1.79 -11.88 -15.41
N ILE A 372 -3.06 -11.49 -15.20
CA ILE A 372 -3.72 -11.70 -13.90
C ILE A 372 -4.26 -13.12 -13.78
N GLN A 373 -5.05 -13.60 -14.74
CA GLN A 373 -5.69 -14.91 -14.60
C GLN A 373 -4.75 -16.04 -14.99
N GLU A 374 -4.13 -15.95 -16.18
CA GLU A 374 -3.34 -17.06 -16.70
C GLU A 374 -1.97 -17.15 -16.00
N MET A 375 -1.19 -16.06 -15.99
CA MET A 375 0.15 -16.10 -15.37
C MET A 375 0.09 -16.10 -13.84
N LEU A 376 -0.54 -15.09 -13.22
CA LEU A 376 -0.46 -14.93 -11.77
C LEU A 376 -1.30 -15.99 -11.03
N ARG A 377 -2.57 -16.20 -11.43
CA ARG A 377 -3.43 -17.15 -10.71
C ARG A 377 -3.18 -18.60 -11.12
N GLU A 378 -3.25 -18.91 -12.43
CA GLU A 378 -3.21 -20.31 -12.87
C GLU A 378 -1.79 -20.89 -12.86
N GLN A 379 -0.80 -20.14 -13.38
CA GLN A 379 0.57 -20.66 -13.51
C GLN A 379 1.39 -20.47 -12.22
N MET A 380 1.23 -19.34 -11.51
CA MET A 380 1.97 -19.09 -10.26
C MET A 380 1.20 -19.55 -9.01
N GLY A 381 -0.11 -19.79 -9.09
CA GLY A 381 -0.92 -20.30 -7.99
C GLY A 381 -1.33 -19.23 -6.96
N PHE A 382 -1.49 -17.97 -7.37
CA PHE A 382 -1.90 -16.91 -6.47
C PHE A 382 -3.37 -17.03 -6.06
N GLU A 383 -3.64 -17.14 -4.76
CA GLU A 383 -4.99 -17.34 -4.20
C GLU A 383 -5.59 -16.07 -3.57
N GLY A 384 -4.77 -15.07 -3.21
CA GLY A 384 -5.21 -13.82 -2.61
C GLY A 384 -6.06 -12.96 -3.56
N TYR A 385 -6.34 -11.72 -3.19
CA TYR A 385 -7.13 -10.82 -4.06
C TYR A 385 -6.26 -9.83 -4.83
N ILE A 386 -6.81 -9.33 -5.94
CA ILE A 386 -6.19 -8.29 -6.78
C ILE A 386 -6.73 -6.93 -6.35
N ASN A 387 -5.85 -6.11 -5.78
CA ASN A 387 -6.13 -4.71 -5.49
C ASN A 387 -5.50 -3.84 -6.58
N SER A 388 -6.30 -3.17 -7.40
CA SER A 388 -5.75 -2.32 -8.45
C SER A 388 -4.90 -1.18 -7.89
N ASP A 389 -4.02 -0.63 -8.70
CA ASP A 389 -3.41 0.66 -8.40
C ASP A 389 -4.45 1.79 -8.54
N THR A 390 -4.12 2.98 -8.02
CA THR A 390 -5.09 4.07 -7.82
C THR A 390 -5.46 4.76 -9.14
N GLY A 391 -6.77 4.87 -9.43
CA GLY A 391 -7.28 5.66 -10.57
C GLY A 391 -7.25 4.97 -11.91
N ILE A 392 -7.20 3.64 -11.96
CA ILE A 392 -7.23 2.88 -13.23
C ILE A 392 -8.50 3.14 -14.04
N VAL A 393 -9.64 3.34 -13.39
CA VAL A 393 -10.92 3.62 -14.09
C VAL A 393 -11.08 5.08 -14.51
N HIS A 394 -10.18 5.95 -14.08
CA HIS A 394 -10.19 7.39 -14.37
C HIS A 394 -8.98 7.80 -15.23
N ASN A 395 -7.93 8.33 -14.60
CA ASN A 395 -6.83 8.99 -15.32
C ASN A 395 -5.79 8.03 -15.91
N MET A 396 -5.60 6.85 -15.32
CA MET A 396 -4.62 5.86 -15.76
C MET A 396 -5.28 4.65 -16.44
N SER A 397 -6.31 4.90 -17.23
CA SER A 397 -7.07 3.88 -17.96
C SER A 397 -6.41 3.45 -19.27
N TRP A 398 -5.09 3.19 -19.21
CA TRP A 398 -4.29 2.94 -20.40
C TRP A 398 -4.76 1.71 -21.20
N GLY A 399 -5.13 1.95 -22.45
CA GLY A 399 -5.62 0.94 -23.40
C GLY A 399 -7.13 0.71 -23.34
N VAL A 400 -7.85 1.32 -22.38
CA VAL A 400 -9.31 1.24 -22.26
C VAL A 400 -9.98 2.62 -22.24
N GLU A 401 -9.31 3.63 -22.77
CA GLU A 401 -9.77 5.02 -22.79
C GLU A 401 -11.10 5.21 -23.50
N MET A 402 -11.42 4.32 -24.46
CA MET A 402 -12.67 4.34 -25.23
C MET A 402 -13.88 3.82 -24.43
N LEU A 403 -13.65 3.11 -23.32
CA LEU A 403 -14.71 2.61 -22.46
C LEU A 403 -15.17 3.70 -21.49
N ASP A 404 -16.44 3.72 -21.13
CA ASP A 404 -16.93 4.55 -20.02
C ASP A 404 -16.59 3.93 -18.65
N ILE A 405 -16.84 4.66 -17.55
CA ILE A 405 -16.45 4.20 -16.20
C ILE A 405 -17.14 2.88 -15.83
N PRO A 406 -18.48 2.69 -16.00
CA PRO A 406 -19.12 1.40 -15.78
C PRO A 406 -18.50 0.25 -16.58
N GLU A 407 -18.16 0.47 -17.86
CA GLU A 407 -17.51 -0.53 -18.71
C GLU A 407 -16.11 -0.88 -18.23
N ARG A 408 -15.31 0.12 -17.79
CA ARG A 408 -13.99 -0.10 -17.20
C ARG A 408 -14.07 -0.92 -15.91
N ILE A 409 -15.06 -0.65 -15.06
CA ILE A 409 -15.32 -1.45 -13.85
C ILE A 409 -15.65 -2.89 -14.21
N GLY A 410 -16.59 -3.10 -15.13
CA GLY A 410 -16.94 -4.43 -15.64
C GLY A 410 -15.71 -5.16 -16.20
N PHE A 411 -14.93 -4.49 -17.05
CA PHE A 411 -13.75 -5.07 -17.69
C PHE A 411 -12.64 -5.41 -16.67
N ALA A 412 -12.41 -4.56 -15.68
CA ALA A 412 -11.45 -4.85 -14.61
C ALA A 412 -11.89 -6.05 -13.74
N VAL A 413 -13.14 -6.04 -13.25
CA VAL A 413 -13.61 -7.03 -12.28
C VAL A 413 -14.01 -8.34 -12.93
N ASN A 414 -14.85 -8.29 -13.97
CA ASN A 414 -15.39 -9.49 -14.59
C ASN A 414 -14.41 -10.15 -15.56
N HIS A 415 -13.76 -9.37 -16.44
CA HIS A 415 -12.84 -9.92 -17.43
C HIS A 415 -11.44 -10.19 -16.89
N ALA A 416 -10.81 -9.18 -16.28
CA ALA A 416 -9.43 -9.30 -15.80
C ALA A 416 -9.33 -9.96 -14.42
N GLY A 417 -10.37 -9.84 -13.57
CA GLY A 417 -10.39 -10.47 -12.26
C GLY A 417 -9.78 -9.62 -11.14
N VAL A 418 -9.84 -8.29 -11.29
CA VAL A 418 -9.61 -7.35 -10.18
C VAL A 418 -10.71 -7.55 -9.15
N ASP A 419 -10.36 -7.51 -7.88
CA ASP A 419 -11.28 -7.75 -6.78
C ASP A 419 -11.56 -6.45 -5.98
N LEU A 420 -10.60 -5.50 -5.96
CA LEU A 420 -10.72 -4.20 -5.28
C LEU A 420 -10.13 -3.10 -6.16
N ILE A 421 -10.94 -2.09 -6.50
CA ILE A 421 -10.56 -0.95 -7.35
C ILE A 421 -10.15 0.22 -6.47
N SER A 422 -8.92 0.70 -6.63
CA SER A 422 -8.41 1.87 -5.93
C SER A 422 -8.61 3.16 -6.74
N GLY A 423 -9.07 4.21 -6.05
CA GLY A 423 -9.28 5.53 -6.66
C GLY A 423 -10.38 6.30 -5.95
N LEU A 424 -11.60 6.20 -6.45
CA LEU A 424 -12.80 6.83 -5.90
C LEU A 424 -13.80 5.79 -5.43
N TYR A 425 -14.78 6.22 -4.63
CA TYR A 425 -15.94 5.38 -4.29
C TYR A 425 -16.99 5.46 -5.39
N ASP A 426 -16.76 4.77 -6.50
CA ASP A 426 -17.61 4.78 -7.70
C ASP A 426 -18.84 3.86 -7.57
N ASN A 427 -19.52 3.90 -6.41
CA ASN A 427 -20.64 3.01 -6.10
C ASN A 427 -21.78 3.12 -7.14
N GLU A 428 -22.08 4.34 -7.63
CA GLU A 428 -23.10 4.55 -8.66
C GLU A 428 -22.71 3.93 -9.99
N ALA A 429 -21.47 4.13 -10.43
CA ALA A 429 -20.97 3.54 -11.66
C ALA A 429 -20.86 2.01 -11.57
N GLY A 430 -20.48 1.48 -10.40
CA GLY A 430 -20.49 0.05 -10.11
C GLY A 430 -21.90 -0.55 -10.18
N MET A 431 -22.90 0.14 -9.61
CA MET A 431 -24.29 -0.25 -9.72
C MET A 431 -24.78 -0.20 -11.17
N GLU A 432 -24.38 0.82 -11.94
CA GLU A 432 -24.71 0.91 -13.35
C GLU A 432 -24.10 -0.25 -14.13
N ALA A 433 -22.82 -0.58 -13.92
CA ALA A 433 -22.17 -1.74 -14.57
C ALA A 433 -22.93 -3.06 -14.30
N TYR A 434 -23.41 -3.25 -13.07
CA TYR A 434 -24.22 -4.40 -12.68
C TYR A 434 -25.59 -4.38 -13.38
N MET A 435 -26.30 -3.24 -13.35
CA MET A 435 -27.63 -3.10 -13.96
C MET A 435 -27.61 -3.22 -15.48
N ARG A 436 -26.53 -2.80 -16.15
CA ARG A 436 -26.34 -3.02 -17.59
C ARG A 436 -26.37 -4.52 -17.96
N GLY A 437 -25.81 -5.37 -17.09
CA GLY A 437 -25.90 -6.83 -17.24
C GLY A 437 -27.33 -7.37 -17.06
N LYS A 438 -28.07 -6.86 -16.07
CA LYS A 438 -29.43 -7.31 -15.77
C LYS A 438 -30.48 -6.83 -16.77
N ASN A 439 -30.31 -5.64 -17.32
CA ASN A 439 -31.30 -4.97 -18.17
C ASN A 439 -31.04 -5.15 -19.68
N ALA A 440 -30.16 -6.05 -20.07
CA ALA A 440 -29.82 -6.30 -21.49
C ALA A 440 -29.41 -5.00 -22.23
N TYR A 441 -28.64 -4.14 -21.57
CA TYR A 441 -28.25 -2.80 -22.06
C TYR A 441 -27.71 -2.83 -23.49
N TYR A 442 -26.85 -3.80 -23.82
CA TYR A 442 -26.23 -3.93 -25.14
C TYR A 442 -27.14 -4.50 -26.24
N GLU A 443 -28.40 -4.77 -25.96
CA GLU A 443 -29.39 -5.04 -27.03
C GLU A 443 -29.80 -3.74 -27.74
N THR A 444 -29.66 -2.60 -27.07
CA THR A 444 -30.06 -1.28 -27.59
C THR A 444 -28.93 -0.29 -27.71
N HIS A 445 -27.75 -0.62 -27.16
CA HIS A 445 -26.56 0.24 -27.17
C HIS A 445 -25.41 -0.48 -27.88
N PRO A 446 -24.57 0.24 -28.64
CA PRO A 446 -23.43 -0.37 -29.32
C PRO A 446 -22.40 -0.90 -28.34
N ILE A 447 -21.82 -2.05 -28.65
CA ILE A 447 -20.65 -2.56 -27.96
C ILE A 447 -19.42 -1.85 -28.52
N PRO A 448 -18.52 -1.29 -27.66
CA PRO A 448 -17.28 -0.70 -28.13
C PRO A 448 -16.45 -1.67 -28.98
N GLU A 449 -15.85 -1.14 -30.06
CA GLU A 449 -15.08 -1.96 -30.99
C GLU A 449 -13.93 -2.69 -30.29
N GLY A 450 -13.80 -3.98 -30.57
CA GLY A 450 -12.76 -4.85 -29.97
C GLY A 450 -13.16 -5.49 -28.64
N PHE A 451 -14.36 -5.23 -28.11
CA PHE A 451 -14.85 -5.81 -26.85
C PHE A 451 -16.08 -6.69 -27.07
N GLN A 452 -16.36 -7.53 -26.06
CA GLN A 452 -17.58 -8.34 -25.98
C GLN A 452 -18.40 -7.84 -24.78
N LYS A 453 -19.75 -7.87 -24.90
CA LYS A 453 -20.65 -7.37 -23.85
C LYS A 453 -20.44 -8.05 -22.51
N GLU A 454 -20.11 -9.34 -22.52
CA GLU A 454 -19.87 -10.17 -21.33
C GLU A 454 -18.64 -9.69 -20.54
N GLN A 455 -17.72 -9.00 -21.19
CA GLN A 455 -16.51 -8.44 -20.55
C GLN A 455 -16.78 -7.13 -19.83
N LEU A 456 -17.82 -6.38 -20.25
CA LEU A 456 -18.06 -4.98 -19.88
C LEU A 456 -19.12 -4.79 -18.78
N ILE A 457 -19.71 -5.86 -18.29
CA ILE A 457 -20.75 -5.86 -17.26
C ILE A 457 -20.23 -6.48 -15.96
N LEU A 458 -20.88 -6.19 -14.85
CA LEU A 458 -20.69 -6.93 -13.61
C LEU A 458 -21.72 -8.06 -13.51
N THR A 459 -21.25 -9.28 -13.27
CA THR A 459 -22.10 -10.45 -12.99
C THR A 459 -22.16 -10.73 -11.50
N ASP A 460 -23.19 -11.48 -11.06
CA ASP A 460 -23.27 -11.92 -9.64
C ASP A 460 -22.04 -12.73 -9.24
N GLU A 461 -21.57 -13.62 -10.12
CA GLU A 461 -20.41 -14.48 -9.86
C GLU A 461 -19.13 -13.68 -9.73
N ALA A 462 -18.92 -12.65 -10.56
CA ALA A 462 -17.74 -11.80 -10.47
C ALA A 462 -17.77 -10.94 -9.23
N LEU A 463 -18.94 -10.41 -8.87
CA LEU A 463 -19.15 -9.60 -7.68
C LEU A 463 -18.96 -10.43 -6.40
N ASP A 464 -19.61 -11.60 -6.31
CA ASP A 464 -19.48 -12.49 -5.14
C ASP A 464 -18.03 -12.97 -4.97
N ARG A 465 -17.36 -13.35 -6.06
CA ARG A 465 -15.94 -13.73 -6.04
C ARG A 465 -15.05 -12.63 -5.51
N ALA A 466 -15.19 -11.40 -5.99
CA ALA A 466 -14.37 -10.27 -5.62
C ALA A 466 -14.56 -9.94 -4.12
N VAL A 467 -15.81 -9.85 -3.68
CA VAL A 467 -16.13 -9.54 -2.28
C VAL A 467 -15.73 -10.68 -1.34
N ALA A 468 -15.97 -11.94 -1.70
CA ALA A 468 -15.57 -13.07 -0.85
C ALA A 468 -14.05 -13.09 -0.59
N ARG A 469 -13.21 -12.73 -1.58
CA ARG A 469 -11.76 -12.68 -1.40
C ARG A 469 -11.30 -11.55 -0.46
N THR A 470 -11.93 -10.39 -0.54
CA THR A 470 -11.61 -9.29 0.41
C THR A 470 -12.12 -9.60 1.82
N LEU A 471 -13.29 -10.23 1.96
CA LEU A 471 -13.80 -10.70 3.25
C LEU A 471 -12.92 -11.79 3.87
N GLN A 472 -12.38 -12.71 3.06
CA GLN A 472 -11.47 -13.76 3.53
C GLN A 472 -10.27 -13.16 4.28
N GLU A 473 -9.62 -12.12 3.75
CA GLU A 473 -8.52 -11.41 4.44
C GLU A 473 -8.95 -10.91 5.82
N LEU A 474 -10.15 -10.33 5.93
CA LEU A 474 -10.66 -9.80 7.19
C LEU A 474 -10.96 -10.91 8.22
N PHE A 475 -11.43 -12.09 7.77
CA PHE A 475 -11.59 -13.27 8.61
C PHE A 475 -10.23 -13.84 9.06
N GLU A 476 -9.26 -13.95 8.16
CA GLU A 476 -7.89 -14.40 8.49
C GLU A 476 -7.20 -13.47 9.50
N LEU A 477 -7.42 -12.16 9.40
CA LEU A 477 -6.95 -11.17 10.36
C LEU A 477 -7.67 -11.23 11.71
N GLY A 478 -8.74 -12.04 11.86
CA GLY A 478 -9.56 -12.11 13.06
C GLY A 478 -10.32 -10.82 13.38
N MET A 479 -10.53 -9.96 12.38
CA MET A 479 -11.17 -8.66 12.57
C MET A 479 -12.68 -8.78 12.77
N PHE A 480 -13.30 -9.82 12.30
CA PHE A 480 -14.71 -10.10 12.58
C PHE A 480 -14.92 -10.45 14.05
N GLU A 481 -13.98 -11.16 14.66
CA GLU A 481 -14.02 -11.51 16.07
C GLU A 481 -13.68 -10.33 16.96
N ASN A 482 -12.51 -9.71 16.73
CA ASN A 482 -12.04 -8.59 17.54
C ASN A 482 -11.18 -7.60 16.75
N PRO A 483 -11.78 -6.56 16.15
CA PRO A 483 -11.03 -5.53 15.44
C PRO A 483 -10.38 -4.48 16.38
N TYR A 484 -10.76 -4.46 17.66
CA TYR A 484 -10.42 -3.38 18.59
C TYR A 484 -9.00 -3.49 19.14
N ARG A 485 -8.40 -2.34 19.45
CA ARG A 485 -7.06 -2.22 20.02
C ARG A 485 -7.06 -1.28 21.24
N ASP A 486 -6.17 -1.54 22.18
CA ASP A 486 -5.94 -0.65 23.33
C ASP A 486 -5.01 0.50 22.94
N PRO A 487 -5.47 1.78 22.96
CA PRO A 487 -4.64 2.92 22.62
C PRO A 487 -3.37 3.05 23.46
N LYS A 488 -3.40 2.61 24.72
CA LYS A 488 -2.23 2.65 25.60
C LYS A 488 -1.19 1.61 25.20
N GLU A 489 -1.62 0.43 24.77
CA GLU A 489 -0.70 -0.59 24.26
C GLU A 489 -0.11 -0.16 22.91
N ALA A 490 -0.87 0.56 22.06
CA ALA A 490 -0.34 1.15 20.83
C ALA A 490 0.84 2.10 21.12
N VAL A 491 0.69 3.01 22.08
CA VAL A 491 1.77 3.92 22.50
C VAL A 491 3.00 3.15 22.99
N LYS A 492 2.80 2.10 23.81
CA LYS A 492 3.92 1.28 24.30
C LYS A 492 4.65 0.53 23.21
N ALA A 493 3.88 -0.06 22.26
CA ALA A 493 4.46 -0.83 21.17
C ALA A 493 5.36 0.02 20.26
N VAL A 494 4.94 1.24 19.96
CA VAL A 494 5.71 2.18 19.12
C VAL A 494 6.91 2.79 19.87
N ALA A 495 6.85 2.86 21.19
CA ALA A 495 7.95 3.37 22.04
C ALA A 495 9.00 2.31 22.40
N GLU A 496 8.93 1.09 21.87
CA GLU A 496 9.89 0.01 22.16
C GLU A 496 11.31 0.37 21.71
N GLN A 497 12.18 0.69 22.67
CA GLN A 497 13.55 1.20 22.42
C GLN A 497 14.37 0.24 21.55
N LYS A 498 14.18 -1.08 21.67
CA LYS A 498 14.90 -2.09 20.87
C LYS A 498 14.71 -1.91 19.36
N ASP A 499 13.53 -1.42 18.92
CA ASP A 499 13.21 -1.24 17.51
C ASP A 499 13.88 0.02 16.96
N TRP A 500 13.90 1.09 17.75
CA TRP A 500 14.64 2.31 17.45
C TRP A 500 16.16 2.06 17.39
N ASP A 501 16.69 1.25 18.30
CA ASP A 501 18.10 0.86 18.31
C ASP A 501 18.46 0.01 17.09
N ALA A 502 17.59 -0.95 16.71
CA ALA A 502 17.76 -1.78 15.51
C ALA A 502 17.70 -0.92 14.24
N ALA A 503 16.74 -0.01 14.15
CA ALA A 503 16.64 0.94 13.04
C ALA A 503 17.88 1.83 12.94
N ALA A 504 18.35 2.41 14.04
CA ALA A 504 19.57 3.21 14.07
C ALA A 504 20.82 2.40 13.68
N LYS A 505 20.87 1.10 14.02
CA LYS A 505 21.92 0.19 13.57
C LYS A 505 21.83 -0.04 12.06
N ALA A 506 20.64 -0.28 11.53
CA ALA A 506 20.42 -0.48 10.11
C ALA A 506 20.82 0.76 9.29
N HIS A 507 20.55 1.99 9.77
CA HIS A 507 21.05 3.22 9.14
C HIS A 507 22.58 3.23 9.01
N ARG A 508 23.32 2.82 10.03
CA ARG A 508 24.79 2.73 9.93
C ARG A 508 25.25 1.65 8.96
N GLN A 509 24.51 0.54 8.88
CA GLN A 509 24.80 -0.58 7.98
C GLN A 509 24.41 -0.31 6.53
N SER A 510 23.54 0.67 6.27
CA SER A 510 23.12 1.05 4.91
C SER A 510 24.12 1.94 4.17
N VAL A 511 25.16 2.42 4.88
CA VAL A 511 26.20 3.26 4.26
C VAL A 511 27.14 2.40 3.41
N VAL A 512 27.21 2.69 2.12
CA VAL A 512 28.04 1.96 1.17
C VAL A 512 29.32 2.73 0.86
N LEU A 513 30.48 2.12 1.15
CA LEU A 513 31.79 2.69 0.84
C LEU A 513 32.19 2.32 -0.59
N LEU A 514 31.96 3.24 -1.54
CA LEU A 514 32.26 3.03 -2.96
C LEU A 514 33.76 3.09 -3.26
N LYS A 515 34.52 3.94 -2.55
CA LYS A 515 35.95 4.14 -2.78
C LYS A 515 36.61 4.68 -1.52
N ASN A 516 37.76 4.09 -1.17
CA ASN A 516 38.64 4.60 -0.13
C ASN A 516 40.10 4.43 -0.56
N LYS A 517 40.88 5.51 -0.48
CA LYS A 517 42.32 5.51 -0.71
C LYS A 517 42.99 6.06 0.56
N ASP A 518 42.88 5.31 1.65
CA ASP A 518 43.46 5.61 2.96
C ASP A 518 42.97 6.92 3.64
N VAL A 519 41.87 7.50 3.16
CA VAL A 519 41.26 8.69 3.75
C VAL A 519 40.43 8.30 4.96
N LEU A 520 39.55 7.33 4.82
CA LEU A 520 38.68 6.84 5.90
C LEU A 520 39.32 5.68 6.67
N PRO A 521 39.06 5.55 7.98
CA PRO A 521 38.22 6.45 8.79
C PRO A 521 38.92 7.77 9.10
N LEU A 522 38.14 8.86 9.25
CA LEU A 522 38.59 10.13 9.78
C LEU A 522 38.62 10.02 11.31
N THR A 523 39.77 9.69 11.88
CA THR A 523 39.96 9.59 13.33
C THR A 523 40.36 10.94 13.93
N GLU A 524 40.15 11.14 15.24
CA GLU A 524 40.58 12.33 15.93
C GLU A 524 42.08 12.61 15.71
N GLU A 525 42.92 11.57 15.65
CA GLU A 525 44.34 11.67 15.38
C GLU A 525 44.62 12.24 13.97
N LYS A 526 43.91 11.74 12.94
CA LYS A 526 44.02 12.26 11.55
C LYS A 526 43.57 13.71 11.43
N LEU A 527 42.55 14.11 12.19
CA LEU A 527 41.95 15.43 12.12
C LEU A 527 42.68 16.46 13.03
N LYS A 528 43.53 16.02 13.94
CA LYS A 528 44.22 16.89 14.87
C LYS A 528 45.10 17.92 14.15
N GLY A 529 44.80 19.20 14.36
CA GLY A 529 45.55 20.31 13.75
C GLY A 529 45.34 20.46 12.24
N LYS A 530 44.26 19.87 11.68
CA LYS A 530 43.87 19.92 10.27
C LYS A 530 42.68 20.86 10.10
N ASN A 531 42.70 21.62 8.99
CA ASN A 531 41.60 22.43 8.54
C ASN A 531 40.61 21.58 7.73
N ILE A 532 39.34 21.61 8.09
CA ILE A 532 38.29 20.85 7.43
C ILE A 532 37.31 21.81 6.78
N TYR A 533 37.07 21.60 5.49
CA TYR A 533 36.01 22.26 4.77
C TYR A 533 34.79 21.35 4.74
N VAL A 534 33.61 21.90 5.04
CA VAL A 534 32.35 21.14 5.07
C VAL A 534 31.30 21.91 4.27
N GLU A 535 30.70 21.26 3.31
CA GLU A 535 29.63 21.85 2.50
C GLU A 535 28.63 20.78 2.06
N ALA A 536 27.34 21.16 2.03
CA ALA A 536 26.27 20.35 1.45
C ALA A 536 25.72 21.00 0.17
N PHE A 537 25.42 20.15 -0.80
CA PHE A 537 24.86 20.55 -2.09
C PHE A 537 23.50 19.88 -2.28
N HIS A 538 22.46 20.69 -2.39
CA HIS A 538 21.11 20.30 -2.76
C HIS A 538 20.64 21.14 -3.94
N LYS A 539 19.58 20.73 -4.64
CA LYS A 539 18.92 21.55 -5.65
C LYS A 539 18.41 22.89 -5.06
N ASP A 540 17.92 22.84 -3.83
CA ASP A 540 17.47 24.02 -3.08
C ASP A 540 18.62 24.65 -2.29
N ALA A 541 18.89 25.93 -2.55
CA ALA A 541 19.99 26.65 -1.88
C ALA A 541 19.76 26.85 -0.38
N GLU A 542 18.51 27.00 0.08
CA GLU A 542 18.21 27.13 1.51
C GLU A 542 18.45 25.81 2.22
N GLN A 543 18.05 24.70 1.61
CA GLN A 543 18.32 23.34 2.12
C GLN A 543 19.82 23.05 2.14
N SER A 544 20.58 23.43 1.10
CA SER A 544 22.05 23.34 1.08
C SER A 544 22.67 24.05 2.28
N LYS A 545 22.22 25.27 2.56
CA LYS A 545 22.69 26.03 3.70
C LYS A 545 22.35 25.38 5.03
N LYS A 546 21.12 24.93 5.24
CA LYS A 546 20.70 24.23 6.47
C LYS A 546 21.51 22.96 6.70
N SER A 547 21.71 22.15 5.67
CA SER A 547 22.49 20.92 5.76
C SER A 547 23.96 21.19 6.00
N THR A 548 24.52 22.25 5.41
CA THR A 548 25.92 22.68 5.67
C THR A 548 26.11 23.07 7.14
N GLU A 549 25.20 23.85 7.71
CA GLU A 549 25.29 24.24 9.12
C GLU A 549 25.16 23.01 10.04
N ALA A 550 24.23 22.11 9.76
CA ALA A 550 24.10 20.87 10.54
C ALA A 550 25.35 19.99 10.47
N LEU A 551 25.98 19.87 9.28
CA LEU A 551 27.26 19.17 9.14
C LEU A 551 28.38 19.86 9.91
N LYS A 552 28.47 21.19 9.89
CA LYS A 552 29.47 21.94 10.69
C LYS A 552 29.33 21.69 12.17
N GLU A 553 28.11 21.61 12.69
CA GLU A 553 27.86 21.27 14.10
C GLU A 553 28.39 19.88 14.46
N MET A 554 28.28 18.90 13.57
CA MET A 554 28.82 17.54 13.78
C MET A 554 30.37 17.55 13.91
N PHE A 555 31.02 18.51 13.28
CA PHE A 555 32.47 18.68 13.30
C PHE A 555 32.94 19.84 14.21
N SER A 556 32.13 20.25 15.18
CA SER A 556 32.44 21.37 16.10
C SER A 556 33.70 21.19 16.95
N GLY A 557 34.22 19.96 17.06
CA GLY A 557 35.49 19.65 17.78
C GLY A 557 36.76 19.77 16.94
N VAL A 558 36.68 20.18 15.67
CA VAL A 558 37.82 20.31 14.77
C VAL A 558 37.94 21.74 14.22
N MET A 559 39.08 22.07 13.59
CA MET A 559 39.23 23.38 12.95
C MET A 559 38.49 23.40 11.63
N LEU A 560 37.46 24.24 11.51
CA LEU A 560 36.71 24.45 10.27
C LEU A 560 37.28 25.65 9.49
N THR A 561 37.32 25.55 8.19
CA THR A 561 37.65 26.65 7.27
C THR A 561 36.52 26.91 6.29
N GLU A 562 36.28 28.17 5.98
CA GLU A 562 35.33 28.58 4.92
C GLU A 562 35.97 28.58 3.52
N ASN A 563 37.29 28.42 3.43
CA ASN A 563 38.01 28.42 2.14
C ASN A 563 38.45 27.01 1.78
N PRO A 564 37.87 26.38 0.76
CA PRO A 564 38.25 25.03 0.36
C PRO A 564 39.72 24.87 -0.05
N LYS A 565 40.38 25.98 -0.46
CA LYS A 565 41.81 25.96 -0.83
C LYS A 565 42.74 25.87 0.38
N GLU A 566 42.25 26.17 1.59
CA GLU A 566 43.00 26.11 2.84
C GLU A 566 42.72 24.81 3.62
N ALA A 567 41.84 23.95 3.08
CA ALA A 567 41.42 22.73 3.71
C ALA A 567 42.45 21.60 3.51
N ASP A 568 42.79 20.89 4.57
CA ASP A 568 43.48 19.59 4.50
C ASP A 568 42.53 18.47 4.08
N PHE A 569 41.23 18.56 4.47
CA PHE A 569 40.16 17.64 4.11
C PHE A 569 38.91 18.43 3.72
N ALA A 570 38.20 17.95 2.69
CA ALA A 570 36.88 18.44 2.34
C ALA A 570 35.83 17.33 2.53
N ILE A 571 34.75 17.66 3.24
CA ILE A 571 33.60 16.79 3.42
C ILE A 571 32.45 17.43 2.65
N LEU A 572 32.08 16.78 1.54
CA LEU A 572 31.03 17.25 0.66
C LEU A 572 29.85 16.27 0.72
N MET A 573 28.71 16.77 1.18
CA MET A 573 27.44 16.05 1.11
C MET A 573 26.71 16.46 -0.15
N ILE A 574 26.50 15.52 -1.05
CA ILE A 574 25.87 15.80 -2.34
C ILE A 574 24.54 15.07 -2.40
N SER A 575 23.46 15.83 -2.50
CA SER A 575 22.14 15.30 -2.82
C SER A 575 21.89 15.52 -4.31
N PRO A 576 21.87 14.48 -5.13
CA PRO A 576 21.57 14.62 -6.54
C PRO A 576 20.16 15.21 -6.67
N SER A 577 19.96 16.13 -7.62
CA SER A 577 18.63 16.61 -7.94
C SER A 577 17.85 15.45 -8.53
N SER A 578 16.85 14.98 -7.81
CA SER A 578 15.79 14.21 -8.42
C SER A 578 14.85 15.22 -9.04
N GLY A 579 14.51 15.09 -10.32
CA GLY A 579 13.48 15.88 -10.96
C GLY A 579 12.23 15.94 -10.10
N GLU A 580 11.42 16.97 -10.26
CA GLU A 580 10.20 17.11 -9.49
C GLU A 580 9.34 15.86 -9.69
N TYR A 581 8.98 15.22 -8.58
CA TYR A 581 8.01 14.15 -8.59
C TYR A 581 6.75 14.64 -9.28
N PHE A 582 6.23 13.82 -10.19
CA PHE A 582 5.08 14.23 -10.99
C PHE A 582 5.30 15.54 -11.75
N ASN A 583 6.55 15.81 -12.16
CA ASN A 583 6.77 16.78 -13.20
C ASN A 583 5.80 16.47 -14.34
N ALA A 584 4.92 17.43 -14.64
CA ALA A 584 3.72 17.28 -15.45
C ALA A 584 3.95 16.79 -16.89
N THR A 585 5.19 16.58 -17.31
CA THR A 585 5.50 16.21 -18.67
C THR A 585 5.91 14.75 -18.87
N GLN A 586 6.74 14.17 -18.01
CA GLN A 586 7.34 12.86 -18.30
C GLN A 586 7.59 11.96 -17.07
N GLY A 587 7.63 12.50 -15.86
CA GLY A 587 7.75 11.73 -14.61
C GLY A 587 9.04 10.92 -14.48
N TYR A 588 10.18 11.42 -14.97
CA TYR A 588 11.48 10.80 -14.79
C TYR A 588 12.44 11.69 -14.00
N LEU A 589 13.45 11.06 -13.40
CA LEU A 589 14.46 11.79 -12.65
C LEU A 589 15.50 12.39 -13.60
N GLU A 590 15.76 13.68 -13.44
CA GLU A 590 16.96 14.31 -13.98
C GLU A 590 18.09 14.05 -12.98
N LEU A 591 19.08 13.27 -13.39
CA LEU A 591 20.26 12.99 -12.58
C LEU A 591 21.27 14.13 -12.76
N ASP A 592 21.13 15.17 -11.96
CA ASP A 592 22.01 16.30 -11.98
C ASP A 592 22.53 16.65 -10.57
N ILE A 593 23.66 17.33 -10.50
CA ILE A 593 24.24 17.87 -9.28
C ILE A 593 24.15 19.40 -9.41
N CYS A 594 23.13 20.00 -8.85
CA CYS A 594 22.92 21.46 -8.76
C CYS A 594 23.54 22.31 -9.89
N GLU A 595 22.73 22.94 -10.71
CA GLU A 595 23.16 23.77 -11.84
C GLU A 595 23.94 25.04 -11.48
N GLU A 596 23.97 25.49 -10.24
CA GLU A 596 24.42 26.86 -9.86
C GLU A 596 25.68 26.93 -8.97
N LYS A 597 26.65 26.02 -9.12
CA LYS A 597 27.95 26.24 -8.46
C LYS A 597 29.15 25.85 -9.30
#